data_64faefae794ee021589b35a49a1fe51c
#
_entry.id   64faefae794ee021589b35a49a1fe51c
#
_cell.length_a   1.000
_cell.length_b   1.000
_cell.length_c   1.000
_cell.angle_alpha   90.00
_cell.angle_beta   90.00
_cell.angle_gamma   90.00
#
_symmetry.space_group_name_H-M   'P 1'
#
loop_
_entity.id
_entity.type
_entity.pdbx_description
1 polymer ?
#
loop_
_entity_poly.entity_id
_entity_poly.type
_entity_poly.pdbx_seq_one_letter_code
_entity_poly.pdbx_strand_id
1 'polypeptide(L)'
;MRSSAASDVYKRQDPHNIKLWCLGNEMDGPWQMGHKTASEYGRIAAETSRLMKFMDPTIETVACGSSNLTMPTFGSWEYTVLDECYDEVDYLSLHQYYGNYANDTVDFLASSKGMDDFISGVVAICDAVKAKKHGKKQINLSFDEWNVWYHSNEQDQKLEKWVRAPHQLEDVYNFEDALLVGSMLITLLRHADRVKIACLAQLVNVIAPIMTSDTGAWRQTIFYPYMHASVYGRGTVLNTQVLTPVYESKTYGEAPYLDSVCIWDEENDALTIFAVNKSLDEDMEVSCDLRQFEGCRLAEHIVLTNDDMKAVNTEADPNHVTPTHSDATKLENGKMHTVLGKHSWNVIRLTK
;
A
#
# COMPACT_ATOMS: atom_id res chain seq x y z
N MET A 1 14.83 -29.51 6.93
CA MET A 1 15.39 -28.58 7.92
C MET A 1 14.72 -27.21 7.82
N ARG A 2 14.27 -26.66 8.90
CA ARG A 2 13.80 -25.26 8.93
C ARG A 2 15.03 -24.37 8.76
N SER A 3 15.08 -23.48 7.77
CA SER A 3 16.26 -22.61 7.55
C SER A 3 16.51 -21.68 8.75
N SER A 4 15.44 -21.20 9.40
CA SER A 4 15.52 -20.49 10.67
C SER A 4 16.11 -21.37 11.78
N ALA A 5 15.71 -22.63 11.88
CA ALA A 5 16.22 -23.55 12.90
C ALA A 5 17.73 -23.80 12.79
N ALA A 6 18.28 -23.87 11.57
CA ALA A 6 19.73 -24.03 11.39
C ALA A 6 20.51 -22.78 11.87
N SER A 7 20.00 -21.57 11.61
CA SER A 7 20.58 -20.34 12.13
C SER A 7 20.47 -20.27 13.66
N ASP A 8 19.34 -20.69 14.21
CA ASP A 8 19.06 -20.65 15.65
C ASP A 8 19.97 -21.60 16.42
N VAL A 9 20.16 -22.82 15.93
CA VAL A 9 21.11 -23.79 16.51
C VAL A 9 22.52 -23.25 16.52
N TYR A 10 22.96 -22.64 15.40
CA TYR A 10 24.32 -22.09 15.27
C TYR A 10 24.53 -20.89 16.19
N LYS A 11 23.54 -19.99 16.28
CA LYS A 11 23.60 -18.75 17.09
C LYS A 11 23.15 -18.95 18.54
N ARG A 12 22.61 -20.11 18.89
CA ARG A 12 22.03 -20.42 20.22
C ARG A 12 20.92 -19.45 20.60
N GLN A 13 20.02 -19.17 19.70
CA GLN A 13 18.83 -18.32 19.89
C GLN A 13 17.55 -19.13 19.64
N ASP A 14 16.44 -18.63 20.14
CA ASP A 14 15.12 -19.23 19.90
C ASP A 14 14.71 -19.08 18.41
N PRO A 15 13.92 -20.03 17.87
CA PRO A 15 13.39 -19.94 16.52
C PRO A 15 12.61 -18.64 16.29
N HIS A 16 12.83 -17.94 15.16
CA HIS A 16 12.10 -16.73 14.79
C HIS A 16 10.61 -16.96 14.57
N ASN A 17 10.19 -18.22 14.41
CA ASN A 17 8.80 -18.63 14.24
C ASN A 17 8.07 -17.89 13.10
N ILE A 18 8.75 -17.74 11.96
CA ILE A 18 8.20 -17.10 10.78
C ILE A 18 7.01 -17.92 10.25
N LYS A 19 5.83 -17.30 10.14
CA LYS A 19 4.59 -18.00 9.77
C LYS A 19 4.16 -17.76 8.34
N LEU A 20 4.56 -16.66 7.71
CA LEU A 20 4.18 -16.28 6.35
C LEU A 20 5.37 -16.47 5.40
N TRP A 21 5.16 -17.15 4.28
CA TRP A 21 6.20 -17.48 3.31
C TRP A 21 5.74 -17.23 1.89
N CYS A 22 6.48 -16.36 1.16
CA CYS A 22 6.30 -16.18 -0.28
C CYS A 22 6.98 -17.30 -1.06
N LEU A 23 6.29 -17.85 -2.07
CA LEU A 23 6.75 -18.99 -2.87
C LEU A 23 7.48 -18.56 -4.15
N GLY A 24 8.07 -17.41 -4.14
CA GLY A 24 8.80 -16.79 -5.25
C GLY A 24 8.64 -15.28 -5.25
N ASN A 25 9.18 -14.63 -6.28
CA ASN A 25 9.05 -13.20 -6.52
C ASN A 25 8.91 -12.94 -8.02
N GLU A 26 7.85 -12.25 -8.44
CA GLU A 26 7.61 -11.82 -9.84
C GLU A 26 7.87 -12.92 -10.87
N MET A 27 7.34 -14.11 -10.63
CA MET A 27 7.65 -15.29 -11.43
C MET A 27 7.11 -15.24 -12.87
N ASP A 28 6.23 -14.30 -13.18
CA ASP A 28 5.75 -13.95 -14.52
C ASP A 28 6.70 -13.02 -15.29
N GLY A 29 7.64 -12.36 -14.59
CA GLY A 29 8.53 -11.35 -15.15
C GLY A 29 9.76 -11.94 -15.83
N PRO A 30 10.02 -11.60 -17.12
CA PRO A 30 11.19 -12.11 -17.85
C PRO A 30 12.54 -11.60 -17.30
N TRP A 31 12.52 -10.60 -16.42
CA TRP A 31 13.69 -10.10 -15.71
C TRP A 31 14.12 -11.00 -14.53
N GLN A 32 13.22 -11.86 -14.04
CA GLN A 32 13.53 -12.76 -12.95
C GLN A 32 14.28 -14.02 -13.42
N MET A 33 15.35 -14.33 -12.73
CA MET A 33 16.03 -15.62 -12.96
C MET A 33 15.12 -16.77 -12.52
N GLY A 34 14.88 -17.69 -13.44
CA GLY A 34 14.00 -18.82 -13.18
C GLY A 34 12.51 -18.52 -13.32
N HIS A 35 12.13 -17.38 -13.97
CA HIS A 35 10.74 -17.12 -14.34
C HIS A 35 10.12 -18.31 -15.10
N LYS A 36 8.81 -18.41 -15.07
CA LYS A 36 8.10 -19.59 -15.54
C LYS A 36 6.83 -19.19 -16.30
N THR A 37 6.28 -20.15 -17.00
CA THR A 37 4.87 -20.07 -17.41
C THR A 37 3.96 -20.19 -16.19
N ALA A 38 2.75 -19.69 -16.27
CA ALA A 38 1.79 -19.71 -15.17
C ALA A 38 1.50 -21.13 -14.67
N SER A 39 1.38 -22.12 -15.57
CA SER A 39 1.14 -23.52 -15.19
C SER A 39 2.35 -24.16 -14.52
N GLU A 40 3.56 -23.92 -15.03
CA GLU A 40 4.80 -24.44 -14.39
C GLU A 40 4.98 -23.86 -12.99
N TYR A 41 4.76 -22.54 -12.85
CA TYR A 41 4.86 -21.88 -11.56
C TYR A 41 3.79 -22.36 -10.59
N GLY A 42 2.52 -22.39 -11.01
CA GLY A 42 1.41 -22.83 -10.18
C GLY A 42 1.60 -24.26 -9.65
N ARG A 43 2.09 -25.17 -10.51
CA ARG A 43 2.41 -26.54 -10.11
C ARG A 43 3.52 -26.59 -9.07
N ILE A 44 4.61 -25.86 -9.27
CA ILE A 44 5.73 -25.81 -8.31
C ILE A 44 5.27 -25.17 -6.99
N ALA A 45 4.50 -24.09 -7.04
CA ALA A 45 3.96 -23.43 -5.86
C ALA A 45 3.09 -24.40 -5.02
N ALA A 46 2.21 -25.17 -5.69
CA ALA A 46 1.40 -26.18 -5.01
C ALA A 46 2.24 -27.22 -4.27
N GLU A 47 3.22 -27.82 -4.94
CA GLU A 47 4.07 -28.86 -4.32
C GLU A 47 4.96 -28.27 -3.22
N THR A 48 5.48 -27.06 -3.41
CA THR A 48 6.30 -26.38 -2.39
C THR A 48 5.48 -26.06 -1.15
N SER A 49 4.28 -25.48 -1.32
CA SER A 49 3.37 -25.17 -0.21
C SER A 49 3.02 -26.45 0.57
N ARG A 50 2.64 -27.50 -0.14
CA ARG A 50 2.30 -28.81 0.45
C ARG A 50 3.44 -29.36 1.29
N LEU A 51 4.66 -29.36 0.75
CA LEU A 51 5.85 -29.84 1.47
C LEU A 51 6.14 -28.98 2.71
N MET A 52 6.08 -27.65 2.58
CA MET A 52 6.35 -26.75 3.70
C MET A 52 5.30 -26.91 4.81
N LYS A 53 4.02 -27.01 4.47
CA LYS A 53 2.92 -27.25 5.44
C LYS A 53 2.95 -28.66 6.04
N PHE A 54 3.46 -29.63 5.32
CA PHE A 54 3.74 -30.96 5.90
C PHE A 54 4.79 -30.90 7.02
N MET A 55 5.81 -30.05 6.85
CA MET A 55 6.85 -29.84 7.86
C MET A 55 6.41 -28.95 9.02
N ASP A 56 5.61 -27.92 8.74
CA ASP A 56 5.02 -27.00 9.73
C ASP A 56 3.60 -26.61 9.30
N PRO A 57 2.57 -27.28 9.83
CA PRO A 57 1.18 -27.00 9.43
C PRO A 57 0.65 -25.65 9.92
N THR A 58 1.45 -24.87 10.65
CA THR A 58 1.05 -23.56 11.19
C THR A 58 1.46 -22.38 10.31
N ILE A 59 2.13 -22.64 9.17
CA ILE A 59 2.52 -21.59 8.23
C ILE A 59 1.44 -21.30 7.20
N GLU A 60 1.48 -20.10 6.68
CA GLU A 60 0.70 -19.63 5.55
C GLU A 60 1.62 -19.32 4.37
N THR A 61 1.11 -19.48 3.16
CA THR A 61 1.91 -19.31 1.94
C THR A 61 1.27 -18.34 0.97
N VAL A 62 2.12 -17.56 0.28
CA VAL A 62 1.75 -16.59 -0.73
C VAL A 62 2.25 -17.07 -2.10
N ALA A 63 1.36 -17.26 -3.06
CA ALA A 63 1.72 -17.49 -4.46
C ALA A 63 1.90 -16.15 -5.19
N CYS A 64 2.80 -16.08 -6.18
CA CYS A 64 2.98 -14.88 -7.01
C CYS A 64 1.77 -14.67 -7.93
N GLY A 65 1.14 -13.50 -7.82
CA GLY A 65 0.32 -12.91 -8.86
C GLY A 65 1.18 -12.14 -9.88
N SER A 66 0.56 -11.29 -10.69
CA SER A 66 1.27 -10.46 -11.66
C SER A 66 2.19 -9.43 -11.01
N SER A 67 3.36 -9.25 -11.62
CA SER A 67 4.37 -8.25 -11.21
C SER A 67 3.89 -6.80 -11.38
N ASN A 68 2.88 -6.57 -12.19
CA ASN A 68 2.14 -5.31 -12.31
C ASN A 68 0.88 -5.48 -13.17
N LEU A 69 -0.01 -4.50 -13.10
CA LEU A 69 -1.29 -4.48 -13.84
C LEU A 69 -1.12 -4.54 -15.38
N THR A 70 0.00 -4.05 -15.90
CA THR A 70 0.25 -3.95 -17.36
C THR A 70 0.95 -5.17 -17.96
N MET A 71 1.18 -6.22 -17.16
CA MET A 71 1.77 -7.46 -17.69
C MET A 71 0.88 -8.06 -18.78
N PRO A 72 1.47 -8.51 -19.91
CA PRO A 72 0.71 -9.15 -20.99
C PRO A 72 -0.05 -10.40 -20.55
N THR A 73 0.37 -11.00 -19.44
CA THR A 73 -0.20 -12.21 -18.85
C THR A 73 -1.24 -11.92 -17.78
N PHE A 74 -1.45 -10.65 -17.39
CA PHE A 74 -2.41 -10.27 -16.36
C PHE A 74 -3.79 -10.91 -16.60
N GLY A 75 -4.41 -11.35 -15.54
CA GLY A 75 -5.67 -12.07 -15.55
C GLY A 75 -5.52 -13.54 -15.89
N SER A 76 -4.84 -13.89 -16.97
CA SER A 76 -4.57 -15.29 -17.32
C SER A 76 -3.54 -15.93 -16.42
N TRP A 77 -2.59 -15.16 -15.92
CA TRP A 77 -1.59 -15.60 -14.95
C TRP A 77 -2.25 -16.00 -13.63
N GLU A 78 -2.99 -15.08 -13.00
CA GLU A 78 -3.67 -15.33 -11.74
C GLU A 78 -4.59 -16.54 -11.81
N TYR A 79 -5.41 -16.60 -12.87
CA TYR A 79 -6.35 -17.70 -13.06
C TYR A 79 -5.64 -19.03 -13.17
N THR A 80 -4.59 -19.13 -14.00
CA THR A 80 -3.87 -20.38 -14.23
C THR A 80 -3.07 -20.82 -13.01
N VAL A 81 -2.37 -19.89 -12.36
CA VAL A 81 -1.63 -20.17 -11.13
C VAL A 81 -2.57 -20.71 -10.05
N LEU A 82 -3.68 -20.01 -9.81
CA LEU A 82 -4.66 -20.46 -8.81
C LEU A 82 -5.38 -21.72 -9.20
N ASP A 83 -5.59 -22.00 -10.48
CA ASP A 83 -6.17 -23.28 -10.91
C ASP A 83 -5.27 -24.48 -10.51
N GLU A 84 -3.95 -24.29 -10.50
CA GLU A 84 -2.98 -25.30 -10.07
C GLU A 84 -2.83 -25.39 -8.54
N CYS A 85 -2.81 -24.26 -7.82
CA CYS A 85 -2.39 -24.21 -6.42
C CYS A 85 -3.47 -23.77 -5.41
N TYR A 86 -4.72 -23.54 -5.82
CA TYR A 86 -5.78 -22.99 -4.96
C TYR A 86 -5.92 -23.71 -3.62
N ASP A 87 -5.84 -25.03 -3.58
CA ASP A 87 -6.06 -25.78 -2.35
C ASP A 87 -4.89 -25.67 -1.36
N GLU A 88 -3.71 -25.28 -1.85
CA GLU A 88 -2.47 -25.33 -1.08
C GLU A 88 -2.03 -23.95 -0.55
N VAL A 89 -2.34 -22.85 -1.26
CA VAL A 89 -1.89 -21.50 -0.90
C VAL A 89 -2.97 -20.70 -0.19
N ASP A 90 -2.57 -19.69 0.58
CA ASP A 90 -3.48 -18.89 1.40
C ASP A 90 -3.69 -17.50 0.81
N TYR A 91 -2.68 -16.98 0.13
CA TYR A 91 -2.68 -15.64 -0.48
C TYR A 91 -2.16 -15.68 -1.91
N LEU A 92 -2.53 -14.64 -2.66
CA LEU A 92 -1.95 -14.29 -3.95
C LEU A 92 -1.30 -12.90 -3.84
N SER A 93 -0.04 -12.76 -4.31
CA SER A 93 0.64 -11.47 -4.24
C SER A 93 0.27 -10.56 -5.40
N LEU A 94 0.44 -9.25 -5.18
CA LEU A 94 0.36 -8.21 -6.18
C LEU A 94 1.52 -7.24 -6.00
N HIS A 95 2.10 -6.78 -7.12
CA HIS A 95 3.13 -5.77 -7.14
C HIS A 95 2.71 -4.61 -8.05
N GLN A 96 3.05 -3.38 -7.69
CA GLN A 96 2.87 -2.23 -8.57
C GLN A 96 3.72 -1.05 -8.13
N TYR A 97 4.47 -0.51 -9.08
CA TYR A 97 5.16 0.76 -8.93
C TYR A 97 4.51 1.85 -9.76
N TYR A 98 4.57 3.08 -9.27
CA TYR A 98 3.95 4.26 -9.87
C TYR A 98 4.99 5.34 -10.11
N GLY A 99 4.81 6.19 -11.13
CA GLY A 99 5.73 7.28 -11.43
C GLY A 99 5.11 8.37 -12.27
N ASN A 100 5.45 9.62 -11.96
CA ASN A 100 5.00 10.79 -12.73
C ASN A 100 5.95 11.11 -13.89
N TYR A 101 6.10 10.18 -14.83
CA TYR A 101 6.99 10.33 -15.99
C TYR A 101 6.56 11.47 -16.94
N ALA A 102 5.28 11.81 -16.97
CA ALA A 102 4.74 12.88 -17.79
C ALA A 102 4.77 14.25 -17.10
N ASN A 103 5.16 14.31 -15.83
CA ASN A 103 5.05 15.47 -14.97
C ASN A 103 3.64 16.09 -14.97
N ASP A 104 2.63 15.20 -14.93
CA ASP A 104 1.21 15.53 -14.87
C ASP A 104 0.66 15.09 -13.50
N THR A 105 0.67 16.01 -12.54
CA THR A 105 0.27 15.71 -11.16
C THR A 105 -1.19 15.27 -11.05
N VAL A 106 -2.08 15.79 -11.90
CA VAL A 106 -3.51 15.42 -11.89
C VAL A 106 -3.68 13.95 -12.26
N ASP A 107 -3.03 13.50 -13.35
CA ASP A 107 -3.07 12.11 -13.80
C ASP A 107 -2.33 11.20 -12.81
N PHE A 108 -1.21 11.67 -12.25
CA PHE A 108 -0.43 10.93 -11.27
C PHE A 108 -1.22 10.64 -9.98
N LEU A 109 -1.94 11.61 -9.44
CA LEU A 109 -2.79 11.42 -8.26
C LEU A 109 -4.01 10.51 -8.50
N ALA A 110 -4.38 10.29 -9.76
CA ALA A 110 -5.41 9.31 -10.12
C ALA A 110 -4.91 7.85 -10.08
N SER A 111 -3.61 7.61 -9.92
CA SER A 111 -3.03 6.26 -9.88
C SER A 111 -3.60 5.37 -8.77
N SER A 112 -4.11 5.96 -7.68
CA SER A 112 -4.84 5.23 -6.63
C SER A 112 -6.06 4.47 -7.16
N LYS A 113 -6.74 5.02 -8.20
CA LYS A 113 -7.81 4.30 -8.90
C LYS A 113 -7.28 3.08 -9.66
N GLY A 114 -6.12 3.19 -10.29
CA GLY A 114 -5.47 2.05 -10.93
C GLY A 114 -5.15 0.92 -9.95
N MET A 115 -4.75 1.26 -8.73
CA MET A 115 -4.57 0.27 -7.64
C MET A 115 -5.90 -0.37 -7.23
N ASP A 116 -6.97 0.41 -7.11
CA ASP A 116 -8.32 -0.07 -6.78
C ASP A 116 -8.84 -1.06 -7.85
N ASP A 117 -8.69 -0.71 -9.13
CA ASP A 117 -9.06 -1.55 -10.26
C ASP A 117 -8.24 -2.86 -10.30
N PHE A 118 -6.93 -2.78 -10.00
CA PHE A 118 -6.06 -3.96 -9.93
C PHE A 118 -6.50 -4.93 -8.83
N ILE A 119 -6.69 -4.44 -7.62
CA ILE A 119 -7.16 -5.24 -6.48
C ILE A 119 -8.51 -5.89 -6.83
N SER A 120 -9.48 -5.09 -7.31
CA SER A 120 -10.83 -5.56 -7.66
C SER A 120 -10.80 -6.62 -8.76
N GLY A 121 -9.95 -6.44 -9.77
CA GLY A 121 -9.76 -7.40 -10.86
C GLY A 121 -9.22 -8.73 -10.35
N VAL A 122 -8.18 -8.71 -9.52
CA VAL A 122 -7.59 -9.94 -8.96
C VAL A 122 -8.55 -10.63 -7.98
N VAL A 123 -9.29 -9.87 -7.18
CA VAL A 123 -10.36 -10.41 -6.31
C VAL A 123 -11.38 -11.19 -7.13
N ALA A 124 -11.85 -10.62 -8.23
CA ALA A 124 -12.81 -11.28 -9.11
C ALA A 124 -12.26 -12.60 -9.69
N ILE A 125 -10.97 -12.63 -10.06
CA ILE A 125 -10.31 -13.84 -10.57
C ILE A 125 -10.20 -14.90 -9.46
N CYS A 126 -9.79 -14.53 -8.25
CA CYS A 126 -9.75 -15.43 -7.10
C CYS A 126 -11.12 -16.06 -6.84
N ASP A 127 -12.18 -15.28 -6.90
CA ASP A 127 -13.55 -15.73 -6.67
C ASP A 127 -14.07 -16.62 -7.83
N ALA A 128 -13.67 -16.34 -9.07
CA ALA A 128 -13.97 -17.20 -10.22
C ALA A 128 -13.31 -18.58 -10.09
N VAL A 129 -12.03 -18.63 -9.67
CA VAL A 129 -11.34 -19.91 -9.44
C VAL A 129 -11.96 -20.65 -8.24
N LYS A 130 -12.30 -19.96 -7.16
CA LYS A 130 -13.04 -20.54 -6.02
C LYS A 130 -14.34 -21.20 -6.48
N ALA A 131 -15.12 -20.52 -7.32
CA ALA A 131 -16.37 -21.04 -7.86
C ALA A 131 -16.14 -22.28 -8.74
N LYS A 132 -15.14 -22.24 -9.64
CA LYS A 132 -14.77 -23.38 -10.50
C LYS A 132 -14.36 -24.61 -9.69
N LYS A 133 -13.58 -24.41 -8.63
CA LYS A 133 -13.09 -25.48 -7.74
C LYS A 133 -14.14 -25.97 -6.74
N HIS A 134 -15.29 -25.31 -6.67
CA HIS A 134 -16.27 -25.50 -5.60
C HIS A 134 -15.62 -25.38 -4.20
N GLY A 135 -14.61 -24.51 -4.10
CA GLY A 135 -13.81 -24.32 -2.91
C GLY A 135 -14.55 -23.59 -1.79
N LYS A 136 -14.20 -23.87 -0.54
CA LYS A 136 -14.77 -23.21 0.63
C LYS A 136 -13.91 -22.05 1.15
N LYS A 137 -12.59 -22.15 0.99
CA LYS A 137 -11.69 -21.10 1.44
C LYS A 137 -11.71 -19.91 0.51
N GLN A 138 -11.35 -18.76 1.03
CA GLN A 138 -11.13 -17.54 0.29
C GLN A 138 -9.63 -17.34 0.11
N ILE A 139 -9.17 -17.09 -1.11
CA ILE A 139 -7.82 -16.61 -1.35
C ILE A 139 -7.83 -15.12 -1.07
N ASN A 140 -7.04 -14.70 -0.11
CA ASN A 140 -6.81 -13.30 0.18
C ASN A 140 -5.61 -12.75 -0.60
N LEU A 141 -5.38 -11.44 -0.52
CA LEU A 141 -4.34 -10.77 -1.26
C LEU A 141 -3.20 -10.32 -0.35
N SER A 142 -1.98 -10.45 -0.85
CA SER A 142 -0.77 -9.85 -0.32
C SER A 142 -0.30 -8.80 -1.32
N PHE A 143 -0.56 -7.52 -1.05
CA PHE A 143 0.03 -6.43 -1.83
C PHE A 143 1.40 -6.13 -1.23
N ASP A 144 2.35 -7.03 -1.47
CA ASP A 144 3.61 -7.11 -0.72
C ASP A 144 4.77 -6.38 -1.35
N GLU A 145 4.54 -5.73 -2.53
CA GLU A 145 5.52 -4.85 -3.13
C GLU A 145 4.81 -3.70 -3.87
N TRP A 146 4.88 -2.48 -3.31
CA TRP A 146 4.30 -1.30 -3.93
C TRP A 146 5.00 -0.03 -3.43
N ASN A 147 5.14 0.97 -4.29
CA ASN A 147 5.59 2.31 -3.97
C ASN A 147 5.49 3.24 -5.19
N VAL A 148 5.84 4.50 -5.02
CA VAL A 148 6.32 5.37 -6.08
C VAL A 148 7.79 5.02 -6.35
N TRP A 149 8.17 4.84 -7.62
CA TRP A 149 9.57 4.58 -7.99
C TRP A 149 9.83 5.06 -9.42
N TYR A 150 10.51 6.19 -9.56
CA TYR A 150 10.92 6.72 -10.84
C TYR A 150 12.01 7.80 -10.76
N HIS A 151 12.22 8.42 -9.58
CA HIS A 151 13.11 9.57 -9.41
C HIS A 151 14.58 9.22 -9.64
N SER A 152 15.02 8.02 -9.22
CA SER A 152 16.41 7.57 -9.35
C SER A 152 16.76 6.96 -10.71
N ASN A 153 15.79 6.68 -11.58
CA ASN A 153 15.96 5.88 -12.81
C ASN A 153 17.10 6.38 -13.71
N GLU A 154 17.24 7.68 -13.92
CA GLU A 154 18.31 8.23 -14.74
C GLU A 154 19.69 8.12 -14.08
N GLN A 155 19.75 8.27 -12.75
CA GLN A 155 20.97 8.12 -11.97
C GLN A 155 21.41 6.65 -11.96
N ASP A 156 20.49 5.74 -11.74
CA ASP A 156 20.77 4.30 -11.67
C ASP A 156 21.34 3.75 -12.97
N GLN A 157 20.85 4.25 -14.12
CA GLN A 157 21.39 3.87 -15.44
C GLN A 157 22.83 4.31 -15.67
N LYS A 158 23.32 5.32 -14.93
CA LYS A 158 24.69 5.86 -15.04
C LYS A 158 25.66 5.23 -14.04
N LEU A 159 25.17 4.37 -13.12
CA LEU A 159 26.02 3.72 -12.12
C LEU A 159 27.04 2.80 -12.77
N GLU A 160 28.27 2.88 -12.27
CA GLU A 160 29.30 1.95 -12.66
C GLU A 160 28.98 0.54 -12.18
N LYS A 161 29.17 -0.46 -13.04
CA LYS A 161 28.88 -1.85 -12.70
C LYS A 161 29.92 -2.38 -11.71
N TRP A 162 29.47 -3.23 -10.80
CA TRP A 162 30.31 -3.94 -9.83
C TRP A 162 30.96 -3.06 -8.74
N VAL A 163 30.49 -1.83 -8.57
CA VAL A 163 30.86 -0.99 -7.44
C VAL A 163 30.25 -1.56 -6.16
N ARG A 164 31.02 -1.54 -5.07
CA ARG A 164 30.53 -2.01 -3.78
C ARG A 164 29.60 -0.98 -3.16
N ALA A 165 28.36 -1.42 -2.83
CA ALA A 165 27.34 -0.62 -2.17
C ALA A 165 27.12 0.76 -2.85
N PRO A 166 26.77 0.80 -4.15
CA PRO A 166 26.48 2.07 -4.81
C PRO A 166 25.20 2.69 -4.25
N HIS A 167 25.06 4.01 -4.36
CA HIS A 167 23.80 4.71 -4.12
C HIS A 167 22.84 4.41 -5.27
N GLN A 168 22.07 3.34 -5.14
CA GLN A 168 21.15 2.80 -6.14
C GLN A 168 19.72 2.75 -5.60
N LEU A 169 18.75 3.09 -6.45
CA LEU A 169 17.32 3.11 -6.08
C LEU A 169 17.04 4.06 -4.90
N GLU A 170 17.84 5.11 -4.76
CA GLU A 170 17.67 6.11 -3.70
C GLU A 170 16.78 7.25 -4.21
N ASP A 171 15.48 6.96 -4.39
CA ASP A 171 14.49 7.95 -4.78
C ASP A 171 14.36 9.06 -3.74
N VAL A 172 14.30 10.30 -4.21
CA VAL A 172 14.03 11.48 -3.38
C VAL A 172 12.57 11.85 -3.54
N TYR A 173 11.76 11.51 -2.54
CA TYR A 173 10.31 11.71 -2.58
C TYR A 173 9.92 13.15 -2.28
N ASN A 174 9.08 13.69 -3.15
CA ASN A 174 8.51 15.01 -3.00
C ASN A 174 7.10 14.97 -2.36
N PHE A 175 6.43 16.12 -2.27
CA PHE A 175 5.14 16.20 -1.62
C PHE A 175 4.00 15.54 -2.43
N GLU A 176 4.03 15.59 -3.77
CA GLU A 176 3.00 14.88 -4.57
C GLU A 176 3.06 13.36 -4.39
N ASP A 177 4.27 12.81 -4.18
CA ASP A 177 4.45 11.39 -3.86
C ASP A 177 3.78 11.03 -2.54
N ALA A 178 3.88 11.91 -1.53
CA ALA A 178 3.21 11.71 -0.25
C ALA A 178 1.69 11.68 -0.37
N LEU A 179 1.11 12.53 -1.21
CA LEU A 179 -0.34 12.52 -1.47
C LEU A 179 -0.77 11.23 -2.16
N LEU A 180 -0.01 10.78 -3.17
CA LEU A 180 -0.32 9.51 -3.83
C LEU A 180 -0.17 8.32 -2.88
N VAL A 181 0.92 8.25 -2.10
CA VAL A 181 1.10 7.19 -1.09
C VAL A 181 -0.05 7.21 -0.08
N GLY A 182 -0.51 8.39 0.34
CA GLY A 182 -1.70 8.53 1.18
C GLY A 182 -2.97 7.95 0.54
N SER A 183 -3.22 8.26 -0.73
CA SER A 183 -4.34 7.71 -1.50
C SER A 183 -4.25 6.19 -1.69
N MET A 184 -3.04 5.66 -1.94
CA MET A 184 -2.81 4.22 -2.04
C MET A 184 -3.06 3.50 -0.71
N LEU A 185 -2.63 4.08 0.42
CA LEU A 185 -2.93 3.54 1.75
C LEU A 185 -4.42 3.51 2.04
N ILE A 186 -5.16 4.57 1.67
CA ILE A 186 -6.63 4.59 1.76
C ILE A 186 -7.24 3.46 0.92
N THR A 187 -6.75 3.25 -0.31
CA THR A 187 -7.21 2.16 -1.19
C THR A 187 -6.97 0.79 -0.55
N LEU A 188 -5.77 0.52 -0.05
CA LEU A 188 -5.44 -0.73 0.64
C LEU A 188 -6.32 -0.97 1.87
N LEU A 189 -6.57 0.07 2.68
CA LEU A 189 -7.46 -0.02 3.83
C LEU A 189 -8.92 -0.27 3.42
N ARG A 190 -9.42 0.36 2.36
CA ARG A 190 -10.78 0.12 1.84
C ARG A 190 -10.98 -1.33 1.41
N HIS A 191 -9.93 -1.99 0.94
CA HIS A 191 -9.93 -3.40 0.56
C HIS A 191 -9.49 -4.36 1.68
N ALA A 192 -9.51 -3.95 2.95
CA ALA A 192 -9.05 -4.76 4.08
C ALA A 192 -9.85 -6.07 4.29
N ASP A 193 -11.01 -6.21 3.66
CA ASP A 193 -11.76 -7.46 3.59
C ASP A 193 -11.00 -8.54 2.79
N ARG A 194 -10.20 -8.17 1.80
CA ARG A 194 -9.47 -9.07 0.90
C ARG A 194 -7.94 -8.88 0.97
N VAL A 195 -7.44 -7.65 1.06
CA VAL A 195 -6.01 -7.35 1.23
C VAL A 195 -5.65 -7.49 2.71
N LYS A 196 -4.96 -8.58 3.05
CA LYS A 196 -4.56 -8.89 4.44
C LYS A 196 -3.13 -8.52 4.75
N ILE A 197 -2.32 -8.32 3.70
CA ILE A 197 -0.90 -7.99 3.80
C ILE A 197 -0.65 -6.83 2.83
N ALA A 198 0.04 -5.79 3.30
CA ALA A 198 0.46 -4.67 2.48
C ALA A 198 1.84 -4.21 2.95
N CYS A 199 2.86 -4.35 2.08
CA CYS A 199 4.24 -4.02 2.41
C CYS A 199 4.78 -2.98 1.46
N LEU A 200 5.14 -1.80 2.00
CA LEU A 200 5.84 -0.79 1.22
C LEU A 200 7.25 -1.28 0.85
N ALA A 201 7.64 -1.15 -0.37
CA ALA A 201 9.00 -1.41 -0.84
C ALA A 201 9.76 -0.08 -0.97
N GLN A 202 10.77 0.22 -0.13
CA GLN A 202 11.27 -0.55 1.01
C GLN A 202 11.25 0.34 2.26
N LEU A 203 12.19 0.18 3.21
CA LEU A 203 12.13 0.90 4.48
C LEU A 203 13.19 1.98 4.62
N VAL A 204 14.45 1.68 4.28
CA VAL A 204 15.60 2.57 4.49
C VAL A 204 16.44 2.65 3.23
N ASN A 205 16.76 3.85 2.78
CA ASN A 205 17.57 4.25 1.64
C ASN A 205 17.00 3.83 0.28
N VAL A 206 16.79 2.56 0.04
CA VAL A 206 16.31 2.01 -1.24
C VAL A 206 14.82 2.22 -1.39
N ILE A 207 14.39 3.10 -2.33
CA ILE A 207 12.99 3.51 -2.54
C ILE A 207 12.21 3.66 -1.22
N ALA A 208 12.75 4.42 -0.29
CA ALA A 208 12.40 4.31 1.12
C ALA A 208 11.86 5.60 1.75
N PRO A 209 10.96 5.48 2.74
CA PRO A 209 10.48 6.64 3.52
C PRO A 209 11.55 7.22 4.46
N ILE A 210 12.64 6.50 4.72
CA ILE A 210 13.72 6.93 5.62
C ILE A 210 15.05 6.90 4.86
N MET A 211 15.77 8.00 4.90
CA MET A 211 17.12 8.10 4.37
C MET A 211 18.13 8.21 5.48
N THR A 212 19.34 7.69 5.24
CA THR A 212 20.49 7.78 6.16
C THR A 212 21.73 8.23 5.43
N SER A 213 22.61 8.89 6.16
CA SER A 213 23.97 9.24 5.76
C SER A 213 24.95 8.77 6.85
N ASP A 214 26.23 9.06 6.66
CA ASP A 214 27.26 8.81 7.69
C ASP A 214 27.04 9.65 8.97
N THR A 215 26.26 10.72 8.88
CA THR A 215 26.06 11.71 9.95
C THR A 215 24.66 11.75 10.54
N GLY A 216 23.66 11.17 9.87
CA GLY A 216 22.29 11.27 10.34
C GLY A 216 21.29 10.41 9.60
N ALA A 217 20.03 10.64 9.96
CA ALA A 217 18.88 10.05 9.28
C ALA A 217 17.75 11.07 9.23
N TRP A 218 16.97 11.05 8.13
CA TRP A 218 15.80 11.92 7.98
C TRP A 218 14.62 11.18 7.37
N ARG A 219 13.43 11.72 7.58
CA ARG A 219 12.17 11.22 7.04
C ARG A 219 11.87 11.90 5.72
N GLN A 220 11.61 11.13 4.69
CA GLN A 220 11.08 11.64 3.43
C GLN A 220 9.58 11.94 3.55
N THR A 221 9.01 12.61 2.58
CA THR A 221 7.61 13.05 2.61
C THR A 221 6.62 11.90 2.73
N ILE A 222 6.87 10.76 2.06
CA ILE A 222 6.02 9.55 2.09
C ILE A 222 6.00 8.86 3.45
N PHE A 223 6.94 9.17 4.34
CA PHE A 223 6.99 8.62 5.70
C PHE A 223 5.71 8.94 6.49
N TYR A 224 5.19 10.15 6.35
CA TYR A 224 4.10 10.63 7.21
C TYR A 224 2.77 9.94 6.95
N PRO A 225 2.26 9.82 5.70
CA PRO A 225 1.05 9.04 5.44
C PRO A 225 1.17 7.59 5.90
N TYR A 226 2.33 6.97 5.66
CA TYR A 226 2.56 5.58 6.08
C TYR A 226 2.57 5.43 7.61
N MET A 227 3.27 6.32 8.31
CA MET A 227 3.28 6.35 9.77
C MET A 227 1.88 6.53 10.34
N HIS A 228 1.10 7.48 9.82
CA HIS A 228 -0.26 7.73 10.29
C HIS A 228 -1.16 6.51 10.07
N ALA A 229 -1.11 5.89 8.89
CA ALA A 229 -1.88 4.68 8.60
C ALA A 229 -1.46 3.51 9.50
N SER A 230 -0.17 3.33 9.76
CA SER A 230 0.35 2.28 10.63
C SER A 230 -0.07 2.46 12.10
N VAL A 231 -0.11 3.70 12.57
CA VAL A 231 -0.42 4.01 13.99
C VAL A 231 -1.94 4.06 14.21
N TYR A 232 -2.68 4.72 13.33
CA TYR A 232 -4.10 5.03 13.50
C TYR A 232 -5.04 4.20 12.63
N GLY A 233 -4.52 3.44 11.67
CA GLY A 233 -5.29 2.59 10.76
C GLY A 233 -5.62 1.21 11.34
N ARG A 234 -5.78 1.08 12.65
CA ARG A 234 -6.08 -0.18 13.35
C ARG A 234 -7.54 -0.23 13.76
N GLY A 235 -8.16 -1.42 13.63
CA GLY A 235 -9.57 -1.63 13.96
C GLY A 235 -10.38 -2.12 12.77
N THR A 236 -11.67 -1.81 12.75
CA THR A 236 -12.61 -2.22 11.71
C THR A 236 -12.80 -1.10 10.69
N VAL A 237 -12.52 -1.39 9.42
CA VAL A 237 -12.83 -0.47 8.33
C VAL A 237 -14.33 -0.39 8.13
N LEU A 238 -14.85 0.82 8.14
CA LEU A 238 -16.29 1.07 7.99
C LEU A 238 -16.68 1.16 6.51
N ASN A 239 -17.79 0.59 6.15
CA ASN A 239 -18.36 0.73 4.81
C ASN A 239 -19.03 2.11 4.66
N THR A 240 -18.23 3.11 4.33
CA THR A 240 -18.69 4.49 4.16
C THR A 240 -19.04 4.78 2.71
N GLN A 241 -20.19 5.44 2.52
CA GLN A 241 -20.54 5.99 1.21
C GLN A 241 -19.97 7.40 1.08
N VAL A 242 -19.04 7.60 0.16
CA VAL A 242 -18.42 8.89 -0.13
C VAL A 242 -19.04 9.48 -1.38
N LEU A 243 -19.57 10.70 -1.27
CA LEU A 243 -20.05 11.50 -2.40
C LEU A 243 -19.08 12.66 -2.61
N THR A 244 -18.42 12.71 -3.74
CA THR A 244 -17.41 13.70 -4.07
C THR A 244 -17.48 14.08 -5.55
N PRO A 245 -17.09 15.29 -5.93
CA PRO A 245 -16.83 15.63 -7.32
C PRO A 245 -15.75 14.72 -7.91
N VAL A 246 -15.80 14.56 -9.23
CA VAL A 246 -14.86 13.76 -10.01
C VAL A 246 -14.15 14.61 -11.05
N TYR A 247 -13.00 14.15 -11.52
CA TYR A 247 -12.26 14.74 -12.63
C TYR A 247 -11.86 13.67 -13.63
N GLU A 248 -11.57 14.07 -14.86
CA GLU A 248 -11.12 13.17 -15.89
C GLU A 248 -9.60 13.05 -15.86
N SER A 249 -9.09 11.86 -15.60
CA SER A 249 -7.68 11.50 -15.74
C SER A 249 -7.43 10.95 -17.14
N LYS A 250 -6.28 11.26 -17.72
CA LYS A 250 -5.90 10.77 -19.06
C LYS A 250 -5.72 9.26 -19.10
N THR A 251 -5.18 8.70 -18.00
CA THR A 251 -4.82 7.28 -17.92
C THR A 251 -5.93 6.44 -17.30
N TYR A 252 -6.61 6.96 -16.26
CA TYR A 252 -7.50 6.18 -15.41
C TYR A 252 -8.98 6.53 -15.57
N GLY A 253 -9.32 7.46 -16.51
CA GLY A 253 -10.68 7.93 -16.71
C GLY A 253 -11.18 8.76 -15.53
N GLU A 254 -12.48 8.67 -15.25
CA GLU A 254 -13.11 9.40 -14.14
C GLU A 254 -12.52 8.99 -12.78
N ALA A 255 -11.96 9.96 -12.05
CA ALA A 255 -11.34 9.77 -10.73
C ALA A 255 -11.95 10.72 -9.69
N PRO A 256 -12.12 10.31 -8.43
CA PRO A 256 -12.64 11.17 -7.37
C PRO A 256 -11.61 12.22 -6.93
N TYR A 257 -12.06 13.42 -6.58
CA TYR A 257 -11.21 14.42 -5.93
C TYR A 257 -10.91 14.08 -4.47
N LEU A 258 -11.80 13.34 -3.80
CA LEU A 258 -11.62 12.92 -2.41
C LEU A 258 -11.41 11.41 -2.33
N ASP A 259 -10.24 10.98 -1.89
CA ASP A 259 -10.05 9.63 -1.35
C ASP A 259 -10.25 9.68 0.17
N SER A 260 -11.04 8.74 0.72
CA SER A 260 -11.27 8.68 2.15
C SER A 260 -11.58 7.26 2.62
N VAL A 261 -11.21 6.96 3.87
CA VAL A 261 -11.57 5.75 4.60
C VAL A 261 -11.80 6.07 6.07
N CYS A 262 -12.77 5.41 6.68
CA CYS A 262 -13.09 5.52 8.11
C CYS A 262 -12.81 4.20 8.81
N ILE A 263 -12.16 4.26 9.98
CA ILE A 263 -11.77 3.09 10.77
C ILE A 263 -12.24 3.28 12.20
N TRP A 264 -12.93 2.29 12.71
CA TRP A 264 -13.35 2.24 14.11
C TRP A 264 -12.45 1.30 14.91
N ASP A 265 -11.79 1.84 15.90
CA ASP A 265 -10.98 1.11 16.88
C ASP A 265 -11.83 0.91 18.14
N GLU A 266 -12.37 -0.31 18.30
CA GLU A 266 -13.22 -0.66 19.44
C GLU A 266 -12.46 -0.72 20.77
N GLU A 267 -11.16 -1.03 20.72
CA GLU A 267 -10.34 -1.16 21.93
C GLU A 267 -10.06 0.20 22.56
N ASN A 268 -9.93 1.23 21.73
CA ASN A 268 -9.60 2.59 22.14
C ASN A 268 -10.78 3.58 22.05
N ASP A 269 -11.98 3.10 21.71
CA ASP A 269 -13.17 3.93 21.43
C ASP A 269 -12.84 5.13 20.52
N ALA A 270 -12.11 4.86 19.43
CA ALA A 270 -11.59 5.87 18.52
C ALA A 270 -12.05 5.67 17.08
N LEU A 271 -12.50 6.75 16.45
CA LEU A 271 -12.79 6.81 15.01
C LEU A 271 -11.70 7.61 14.33
N THR A 272 -11.04 7.00 13.36
CA THR A 272 -10.04 7.67 12.50
C THR A 272 -10.58 7.80 11.09
N ILE A 273 -10.50 9.00 10.53
CA ILE A 273 -10.82 9.29 9.14
C ILE A 273 -9.52 9.72 8.46
N PHE A 274 -9.08 8.95 7.46
CA PHE A 274 -8.05 9.36 6.54
C PHE A 274 -8.68 9.95 5.30
N ALA A 275 -8.13 11.05 4.81
CA ALA A 275 -8.64 11.72 3.63
C ALA A 275 -7.52 12.41 2.83
N VAL A 276 -7.60 12.32 1.49
CA VAL A 276 -6.77 13.09 0.57
C VAL A 276 -7.69 13.96 -0.30
N ASN A 277 -7.54 15.28 -0.20
CA ASN A 277 -8.07 16.19 -1.20
C ASN A 277 -7.05 16.28 -2.35
N LYS A 278 -7.40 15.73 -3.52
CA LYS A 278 -6.54 15.70 -4.72
C LYS A 278 -6.67 16.94 -5.61
N SER A 279 -7.61 17.87 -5.29
CA SER A 279 -7.72 19.12 -6.03
C SER A 279 -6.45 19.95 -5.85
N LEU A 280 -5.89 20.43 -6.95
CA LEU A 280 -4.72 21.31 -6.93
C LEU A 280 -5.09 22.78 -6.67
N ASP A 281 -6.36 23.13 -6.83
CA ASP A 281 -6.81 24.53 -6.89
C ASP A 281 -7.81 24.88 -5.79
N GLU A 282 -8.60 23.92 -5.30
CA GLU A 282 -9.75 24.19 -4.44
C GLU A 282 -9.70 23.42 -3.12
N ASP A 283 -10.03 24.13 -2.04
CA ASP A 283 -10.35 23.54 -0.75
C ASP A 283 -11.68 22.78 -0.85
N MET A 284 -11.87 21.77 -0.02
CA MET A 284 -13.04 20.92 -0.05
C MET A 284 -13.78 20.94 1.29
N GLU A 285 -15.03 21.39 1.27
CA GLU A 285 -15.93 21.22 2.42
C GLU A 285 -16.41 19.78 2.52
N VAL A 286 -16.17 19.16 3.67
CA VAL A 286 -16.57 17.78 3.94
C VAL A 286 -17.50 17.73 5.14
N SER A 287 -18.61 17.00 4.99
CA SER A 287 -19.54 16.68 6.07
C SER A 287 -19.67 15.17 6.23
N CYS A 288 -19.54 14.68 7.46
CA CYS A 288 -19.68 13.27 7.78
C CYS A 288 -20.77 13.07 8.83
N ASP A 289 -21.68 12.10 8.62
CA ASP A 289 -22.71 11.72 9.57
C ASP A 289 -22.12 10.85 10.67
N LEU A 290 -22.12 11.34 11.90
CA LEU A 290 -21.55 10.68 13.07
C LEU A 290 -22.61 10.18 14.08
N ARG A 291 -23.88 10.14 13.72
CA ARG A 291 -24.95 9.75 14.66
C ARG A 291 -24.78 8.36 15.26
N GLN A 292 -24.06 7.46 14.58
CA GLN A 292 -23.69 6.15 15.13
C GLN A 292 -22.55 6.20 16.15
N PHE A 293 -21.83 7.34 16.22
CA PHE A 293 -20.68 7.58 17.10
C PHE A 293 -20.98 8.69 18.11
N GLU A 294 -22.18 8.67 18.69
CA GLU A 294 -22.62 9.65 19.66
C GLU A 294 -21.68 9.66 20.89
N GLY A 295 -21.34 10.88 21.33
CA GLY A 295 -20.42 11.07 22.44
C GLY A 295 -18.95 11.21 22.04
N CYS A 296 -18.59 10.94 20.80
CA CYS A 296 -17.23 11.19 20.32
C CYS A 296 -16.92 12.68 20.31
N ARG A 297 -15.67 13.02 20.63
CA ARG A 297 -15.10 14.36 20.61
C ARG A 297 -13.92 14.39 19.66
N LEU A 298 -13.67 15.55 19.05
CA LEU A 298 -12.47 15.75 18.25
C LEU A 298 -11.23 15.64 19.16
N ALA A 299 -10.39 14.67 18.88
CA ALA A 299 -9.09 14.52 19.53
C ALA A 299 -8.03 15.36 18.79
N GLU A 300 -7.97 15.22 17.47
CA GLU A 300 -7.02 15.95 16.65
C GLU A 300 -7.43 15.94 15.16
N HIS A 301 -6.97 16.95 14.43
CA HIS A 301 -6.95 16.97 12.96
C HIS A 301 -5.52 17.27 12.52
N ILE A 302 -4.86 16.28 11.94
CA ILE A 302 -3.49 16.37 11.42
C ILE A 302 -3.56 16.61 9.93
N VAL A 303 -2.77 17.54 9.42
CA VAL A 303 -2.71 17.89 8.00
C VAL A 303 -1.27 17.87 7.52
N LEU A 304 -1.02 17.23 6.37
CA LEU A 304 0.22 17.37 5.61
C LEU A 304 -0.13 18.08 4.30
N THR A 305 0.42 19.26 4.12
CA THR A 305 0.25 20.09 2.92
C THR A 305 1.50 20.93 2.67
N ASN A 306 1.71 21.33 1.42
CA ASN A 306 2.76 22.25 1.01
C ASN A 306 2.34 22.94 -0.28
N ASP A 307 2.59 24.24 -0.46
CA ASP A 307 2.26 24.97 -1.70
C ASP A 307 3.11 24.52 -2.90
N ASP A 308 4.32 24.00 -2.65
CA ASP A 308 5.17 23.39 -3.67
C ASP A 308 5.00 21.87 -3.69
N MET A 309 4.35 21.37 -4.74
CA MET A 309 4.15 19.93 -4.97
C MET A 309 5.46 19.15 -5.10
N LYS A 310 6.57 19.82 -5.42
CA LYS A 310 7.90 19.21 -5.56
C LYS A 310 8.79 19.41 -4.33
N ALA A 311 8.25 19.96 -3.24
CA ALA A 311 8.97 20.11 -1.99
C ALA A 311 9.43 18.75 -1.43
N VAL A 312 10.67 18.69 -0.94
CA VAL A 312 11.32 17.48 -0.42
C VAL A 312 11.90 17.72 0.97
N ASN A 313 12.05 16.66 1.75
CA ASN A 313 12.87 16.66 2.95
C ASN A 313 14.27 16.16 2.61
N THR A 314 15.30 16.84 3.12
CA THR A 314 16.69 16.51 2.90
C THR A 314 17.45 16.41 4.23
N GLU A 315 18.69 15.93 4.23
CA GLU A 315 19.53 15.94 5.44
C GLU A 315 19.71 17.37 5.99
N ALA A 316 19.88 18.35 5.10
CA ALA A 316 20.09 19.77 5.49
C ALA A 316 18.80 20.44 5.98
N ASP A 317 17.63 20.02 5.50
CA ASP A 317 16.32 20.49 5.93
C ASP A 317 15.33 19.32 6.06
N PRO A 318 15.43 18.56 7.16
CA PRO A 318 14.68 17.33 7.34
C PRO A 318 13.19 17.54 7.70
N ASN A 319 12.78 18.78 7.94
CA ASN A 319 11.44 19.15 8.37
C ASN A 319 10.75 20.15 7.45
N HIS A 320 11.20 20.28 6.20
CA HIS A 320 10.61 21.20 5.22
C HIS A 320 9.14 20.87 4.92
N VAL A 321 8.82 19.57 4.82
CA VAL A 321 7.45 19.06 4.67
C VAL A 321 7.14 18.18 5.87
N THR A 322 6.32 18.68 6.78
CA THR A 322 5.93 17.97 8.02
C THR A 322 4.47 18.18 8.34
N PRO A 323 3.80 17.22 9.00
CA PRO A 323 2.43 17.40 9.43
C PRO A 323 2.27 18.52 10.46
N THR A 324 1.13 19.20 10.38
CA THR A 324 0.69 20.24 11.32
C THR A 324 -0.71 19.92 11.85
N HIS A 325 -1.14 20.61 12.90
CA HIS A 325 -2.52 20.50 13.40
C HIS A 325 -3.40 21.56 12.76
N SER A 326 -4.67 21.21 12.55
CA SER A 326 -5.71 22.07 11.99
C SER A 326 -6.89 22.20 12.95
N ASP A 327 -7.43 23.40 13.06
CA ASP A 327 -8.65 23.72 13.81
C ASP A 327 -9.91 23.76 12.92
N ALA A 328 -9.81 23.31 11.66
CA ALA A 328 -10.90 23.37 10.68
C ALA A 328 -12.07 22.43 10.98
N THR A 329 -11.86 21.40 11.81
CA THR A 329 -12.88 20.38 12.09
C THR A 329 -13.77 20.78 13.25
N LYS A 330 -15.10 20.70 13.04
CA LYS A 330 -16.14 20.95 14.06
C LYS A 330 -17.12 19.81 14.12
N LEU A 331 -17.63 19.55 15.33
CA LEU A 331 -18.68 18.55 15.59
C LEU A 331 -19.94 19.26 16.05
N GLU A 332 -20.99 19.18 15.27
CA GLU A 332 -22.27 19.80 15.57
C GLU A 332 -23.44 18.91 15.19
N ASN A 333 -24.43 18.74 16.08
CA ASN A 333 -25.68 18.01 15.82
C ASN A 333 -25.47 16.58 15.25
N GLY A 334 -24.46 15.84 15.76
CA GLY A 334 -24.14 14.48 15.31
C GLY A 334 -23.50 14.41 13.93
N LYS A 335 -22.93 15.52 13.46
CA LYS A 335 -22.16 15.61 12.22
C LYS A 335 -20.78 16.19 12.47
N MET A 336 -19.84 15.75 11.68
CA MET A 336 -18.54 16.40 11.52
C MET A 336 -18.62 17.33 10.30
N HIS A 337 -18.09 18.52 10.43
CA HIS A 337 -17.86 19.46 9.35
C HIS A 337 -16.39 19.88 9.37
N THR A 338 -15.75 19.84 8.21
CA THR A 338 -14.35 20.27 8.07
C THR A 338 -14.09 20.84 6.69
N VAL A 339 -13.03 21.62 6.58
CA VAL A 339 -12.48 22.04 5.29
C VAL A 339 -11.13 21.37 5.12
N LEU A 340 -11.00 20.56 4.09
CA LEU A 340 -9.74 19.97 3.68
C LEU A 340 -9.08 20.91 2.67
N GLY A 341 -7.94 21.46 3.02
CA GLY A 341 -7.17 22.30 2.09
C GLY A 341 -6.90 21.58 0.78
N LYS A 342 -6.72 22.32 -0.31
CA LYS A 342 -6.29 21.76 -1.60
C LYS A 342 -5.01 20.94 -1.41
N HIS A 343 -4.81 19.91 -2.25
CA HIS A 343 -3.65 19.02 -2.24
C HIS A 343 -3.16 18.70 -0.81
N SER A 344 -4.01 18.09 0.01
CA SER A 344 -3.70 17.77 1.40
C SER A 344 -3.98 16.31 1.77
N TRP A 345 -3.10 15.74 2.59
CA TRP A 345 -3.35 14.53 3.37
C TRP A 345 -3.87 14.91 4.74
N ASN A 346 -4.95 14.28 5.18
CA ASN A 346 -5.63 14.60 6.43
C ASN A 346 -5.87 13.35 7.27
N VAL A 347 -5.68 13.49 8.59
CA VAL A 347 -6.04 12.48 9.59
C VAL A 347 -6.91 13.16 10.64
N ILE A 348 -8.18 12.79 10.70
CA ILE A 348 -9.13 13.32 11.67
C ILE A 348 -9.44 12.20 12.66
N ARG A 349 -9.16 12.44 13.95
CA ARG A 349 -9.36 11.47 15.01
C ARG A 349 -10.40 11.96 16.00
N LEU A 350 -11.37 11.10 16.26
CA LEU A 350 -12.41 11.31 17.27
C LEU A 350 -12.27 10.21 18.32
N THR A 351 -12.49 10.56 19.59
CA THR A 351 -12.47 9.62 20.72
C THR A 351 -13.67 9.86 21.62
N LYS A 352 -14.13 8.82 22.30
CA LYS A 352 -15.14 8.98 23.37
C LYS A 352 -14.56 9.50 24.67
#